data_8891b6ad046bf36b6e217e92d6e26005
#
_entry.id   8891b6ad046bf36b6e217e92d6e26005
#
_cell.length_a   1.000
_cell.length_b   1.000
_cell.length_c   1.000
_cell.angle_alpha   90.00
_cell.angle_beta   90.00
_cell.angle_gamma   90.00
#
_symmetry.space_group_name_H-M   'P 1'
#
loop_
_entity.id
_entity.type
_entity.pdbx_description
1 polymer ?
#
loop_
_entity_poly.entity_id
_entity_poly.type
_entity_poly.pdbx_seq_one_letter_code
_entity_poly.pdbx_strand_id
1 'polypeptide(L)'
;MKNKILVIDDEMSIRLLLENFLSKSYEVICKSDGQEALEWLEGNLPDLIICDLQMPNIDGYLFLEKIRQRGYTKHTPVIMLSGVESSKERVKCYRIGAQDFLAKPFNPEELSELILKNLKPIHYAMEW
;
A
#
# COMPACT_ATOMS: atom_id res chain seq x y z
N MET A 1 19.62 -0.48 6.82
CA MET A 1 18.82 -1.14 5.77
C MET A 1 17.59 -0.33 5.44
N LYS A 2 17.25 -0.29 4.17
CA LYS A 2 16.04 0.40 3.74
C LYS A 2 14.80 -0.44 4.02
N ASN A 3 13.70 0.21 4.38
CA ASN A 3 12.42 -0.45 4.47
C ASN A 3 11.93 -0.83 3.07
N LYS A 4 11.18 -1.91 3.00
CA LYS A 4 10.71 -2.48 1.74
C LYS A 4 9.23 -2.11 1.51
N ILE A 5 8.95 -1.51 0.37
CA ILE A 5 7.60 -1.08 0.01
C ILE A 5 7.16 -1.83 -1.24
N LEU A 6 6.00 -2.49 -1.15
CA LEU A 6 5.38 -3.17 -2.28
C LEU A 6 4.35 -2.22 -2.88
N VAL A 7 4.51 -1.91 -4.18
CA VAL A 7 3.59 -1.05 -4.93
C VAL A 7 2.82 -1.90 -5.90
N ILE A 8 1.49 -1.82 -5.86
CA ILE A 8 0.60 -2.59 -6.73
C ILE A 8 -0.30 -1.62 -7.47
N ASP A 9 -0.10 -1.47 -8.78
CA ASP A 9 -0.89 -0.58 -9.62
C ASP A 9 -0.80 -1.07 -11.05
N ASP A 10 -1.91 -1.13 -11.76
CA ASP A 10 -1.93 -1.60 -13.14
C ASP A 10 -1.43 -0.56 -14.14
N GLU A 11 -1.31 0.69 -13.73
CA GLU A 11 -0.80 1.76 -14.58
C GLU A 11 0.72 1.86 -14.49
N MET A 12 1.40 1.62 -15.62
CA MET A 12 2.86 1.70 -15.67
C MET A 12 3.37 3.07 -15.25
N SER A 13 2.67 4.15 -15.65
CA SER A 13 3.09 5.51 -15.31
C SER A 13 3.14 5.74 -13.80
N ILE A 14 2.18 5.19 -13.08
CA ILE A 14 2.14 5.31 -11.61
C ILE A 14 3.26 4.49 -10.98
N ARG A 15 3.47 3.25 -11.47
CA ARG A 15 4.56 2.42 -10.95
C ARG A 15 5.93 3.09 -11.14
N LEU A 16 6.18 3.66 -12.31
CA LEU A 16 7.44 4.35 -12.58
C LEU A 16 7.60 5.60 -11.72
N LEU A 17 6.54 6.37 -11.57
CA LEU A 17 6.56 7.55 -10.72
C LEU A 17 6.91 7.19 -9.27
N LEU A 18 6.23 6.20 -8.73
CA LEU A 18 6.46 5.79 -7.34
C LEU A 18 7.83 5.15 -7.15
N GLU A 19 8.27 4.33 -8.10
CA GLU A 19 9.60 3.74 -8.02
C GLU A 19 10.68 4.82 -8.02
N ASN A 20 10.60 5.79 -8.92
CA ASN A 20 11.57 6.88 -8.99
C ASN A 20 11.53 7.75 -7.73
N PHE A 21 10.35 8.06 -7.24
CA PHE A 21 10.21 8.94 -6.08
C PHE A 21 10.64 8.25 -4.79
N LEU A 22 10.28 6.99 -4.61
CA LEU A 22 10.50 6.28 -3.34
C LEU A 22 11.84 5.56 -3.23
N SER A 23 12.46 5.21 -4.36
CA SER A 23 13.68 4.39 -4.33
C SER A 23 14.88 5.10 -3.71
N LYS A 24 14.83 6.41 -3.54
CA LYS A 24 15.89 7.15 -2.85
C LYS A 24 15.95 6.78 -1.38
N SER A 25 14.82 6.43 -0.78
CA SER A 25 14.71 6.16 0.65
C SER A 25 14.28 4.74 0.98
N TYR A 26 13.71 4.01 0.03
CA TYR A 26 13.12 2.70 0.26
C TYR A 26 13.52 1.71 -0.82
N GLU A 27 13.45 0.43 -0.48
CA GLU A 27 13.54 -0.62 -1.49
C GLU A 27 12.13 -0.83 -2.04
N VAL A 28 11.92 -0.56 -3.33
CA VAL A 28 10.59 -0.56 -3.94
C VAL A 28 10.43 -1.78 -4.85
N ILE A 29 9.38 -2.54 -4.62
CA ILE A 29 9.01 -3.69 -5.45
C ILE A 29 7.66 -3.34 -6.09
N CYS A 30 7.60 -3.35 -7.43
CA CYS A 30 6.38 -3.04 -8.16
C CYS A 30 5.76 -4.27 -8.77
N LYS A 31 4.45 -4.40 -8.61
CA LYS A 31 3.65 -5.44 -9.27
C LYS A 31 2.50 -4.79 -10.01
N SER A 32 2.11 -5.38 -11.14
CA SER A 32 1.10 -4.78 -12.01
C SER A 32 -0.33 -5.17 -11.65
N ASP A 33 -0.52 -6.20 -10.83
CA ASP A 33 -1.85 -6.60 -10.37
C ASP A 33 -1.78 -7.34 -9.05
N GLY A 34 -2.96 -7.60 -8.48
CA GLY A 34 -3.06 -8.23 -7.17
C GLY A 34 -2.59 -9.68 -7.15
N GLN A 35 -2.75 -10.40 -8.26
CA GLN A 35 -2.32 -11.79 -8.32
C GLN A 35 -0.80 -11.89 -8.26
N GLU A 36 -0.10 -11.06 -9.04
CA GLU A 36 1.35 -11.00 -8.99
C GLU A 36 1.86 -10.65 -7.59
N ALA A 37 1.16 -9.72 -6.95
CA ALA A 37 1.52 -9.29 -5.59
C ALA A 37 1.33 -10.44 -4.59
N LEU A 38 0.22 -11.18 -4.68
CA LEU A 38 -0.02 -12.30 -3.78
C LEU A 38 1.03 -13.41 -3.96
N GLU A 39 1.44 -13.66 -5.20
CA GLU A 39 2.49 -14.63 -5.48
C GLU A 39 3.83 -14.21 -4.86
N TRP A 40 4.17 -12.93 -5.01
CA TRP A 40 5.40 -12.41 -4.42
C TRP A 40 5.37 -12.51 -2.89
N LEU A 41 4.21 -12.27 -2.29
CA LEU A 41 4.04 -12.33 -0.83
C LEU A 41 4.15 -13.75 -0.26
N GLU A 42 4.14 -14.77 -1.08
CA GLU A 42 4.32 -16.14 -0.60
C GLU A 42 5.71 -16.37 0.01
N GLY A 43 6.72 -15.66 -0.46
CA GLY A 43 8.09 -15.80 0.05
C GLY A 43 8.72 -14.51 0.50
N ASN A 44 7.99 -13.41 0.55
CA ASN A 44 8.54 -12.09 0.86
C ASN A 44 7.59 -11.30 1.75
N LEU A 45 8.14 -10.47 2.61
CA LEU A 45 7.35 -9.64 3.51
C LEU A 45 7.77 -8.17 3.37
N PRO A 46 6.90 -7.30 2.87
CA PRO A 46 7.18 -5.88 2.83
C PRO A 46 6.91 -5.22 4.18
N ASP A 47 7.48 -4.04 4.37
CA ASP A 47 7.19 -3.24 5.56
C ASP A 47 5.92 -2.41 5.38
N LEU A 48 5.54 -2.14 4.13
CA LEU A 48 4.36 -1.34 3.80
C LEU A 48 3.92 -1.66 2.39
N ILE A 49 2.62 -1.60 2.14
CA ILE A 49 2.02 -1.85 0.83
C ILE A 49 1.27 -0.61 0.38
N ILE A 50 1.48 -0.21 -0.88
CA ILE A 50 0.69 0.81 -1.56
C ILE A 50 -0.07 0.08 -2.66
N CYS A 51 -1.41 0.14 -2.62
CA CYS A 51 -2.24 -0.66 -3.52
C CYS A 51 -3.32 0.19 -4.17
N ASP A 52 -3.40 0.09 -5.51
CA ASP A 52 -4.48 0.69 -6.26
C ASP A 52 -5.79 -0.06 -5.96
N LEU A 53 -6.86 0.70 -5.83
CA LEU A 53 -8.16 0.11 -5.53
C LEU A 53 -8.76 -0.58 -6.76
N GLN A 54 -8.60 0.02 -7.93
CA GLN A 54 -9.23 -0.48 -9.16
C GLN A 54 -8.20 -1.15 -10.07
N MET A 55 -8.20 -2.47 -10.06
CA MET A 55 -7.28 -3.28 -10.86
C MET A 55 -8.04 -4.42 -11.51
N PRO A 56 -7.56 -4.94 -12.66
CA PRO A 56 -8.17 -6.11 -13.27
C PRO A 56 -7.93 -7.36 -12.43
N ASN A 57 -8.79 -8.37 -12.59
CA ASN A 57 -8.74 -9.68 -11.95
C ASN A 57 -9.04 -9.62 -10.45
N ILE A 58 -8.09 -9.19 -9.65
CA ILE A 58 -8.27 -9.03 -8.21
C ILE A 58 -8.18 -7.54 -7.91
N ASP A 59 -9.30 -6.93 -7.50
CA ASP A 59 -9.29 -5.51 -7.17
C ASP A 59 -8.65 -5.29 -5.79
N GLY A 60 -8.46 -4.02 -5.43
CA GLY A 60 -7.80 -3.67 -4.18
C GLY A 60 -8.54 -4.12 -2.94
N TYR A 61 -9.87 -4.15 -2.96
CA TYR A 61 -10.66 -4.65 -1.83
C TYR A 61 -10.39 -6.13 -1.58
N LEU A 62 -10.47 -6.93 -2.64
CA LEU A 62 -10.25 -8.37 -2.51
C LEU A 62 -8.81 -8.68 -2.12
N PHE A 63 -7.86 -7.96 -2.69
CA PHE A 63 -6.46 -8.10 -2.32
C PHE A 63 -6.27 -7.84 -0.82
N LEU A 64 -6.83 -6.73 -0.32
CA LEU A 64 -6.72 -6.36 1.08
C LEU A 64 -7.36 -7.42 1.99
N GLU A 65 -8.54 -7.91 1.62
CA GLU A 65 -9.18 -8.99 2.38
C GLU A 65 -8.27 -10.22 2.49
N LYS A 66 -7.66 -10.61 1.37
CA LYS A 66 -6.80 -11.79 1.33
C LYS A 66 -5.59 -11.67 2.24
N ILE A 67 -4.91 -10.51 2.21
CA ILE A 67 -3.71 -10.34 3.03
C ILE A 67 -4.04 -10.18 4.51
N ARG A 68 -5.22 -9.67 4.86
CA ARG A 68 -5.62 -9.56 6.26
C ARG A 68 -5.96 -10.89 6.89
N GLN A 69 -6.17 -11.93 6.08
CA GLN A 69 -6.41 -13.28 6.56
C GLN A 69 -5.14 -14.10 6.71
N ARG A 70 -4.00 -13.59 6.22
CA ARG A 70 -2.71 -14.26 6.34
C ARG A 70 -2.00 -13.82 7.62
N GLY A 71 -1.40 -14.76 8.35
CA GLY A 71 -0.78 -14.45 9.64
C GLY A 71 0.31 -13.39 9.58
N TYR A 72 1.18 -13.47 8.58
CA TYR A 72 2.34 -12.57 8.52
C TYR A 72 2.07 -11.23 7.83
N THR A 73 0.96 -11.09 7.10
CA THR A 73 0.56 -9.81 6.50
C THR A 73 -0.62 -9.17 7.20
N LYS A 74 -1.11 -9.79 8.27
CA LYS A 74 -2.31 -9.34 8.98
C LYS A 74 -2.20 -7.89 9.46
N HIS A 75 -1.01 -7.46 9.85
CA HIS A 75 -0.79 -6.12 10.37
C HIS A 75 0.10 -5.24 9.49
N THR A 76 0.47 -5.71 8.30
CA THR A 76 1.27 -4.90 7.38
C THR A 76 0.49 -3.64 6.99
N PRO A 77 1.06 -2.44 7.15
CA PRO A 77 0.35 -1.22 6.78
C PRO A 77 0.04 -1.19 5.29
N VAL A 78 -1.18 -0.81 4.93
CA VAL A 78 -1.61 -0.66 3.55
C VAL A 78 -2.19 0.73 3.34
N ILE A 79 -1.66 1.43 2.33
CA ILE A 79 -2.19 2.70 1.87
C ILE A 79 -2.88 2.42 0.54
N MET A 80 -4.18 2.71 0.45
CA MET A 80 -4.92 2.51 -0.78
C MET A 80 -4.87 3.77 -1.63
N LEU A 81 -4.69 3.60 -2.94
CA LEU A 81 -4.77 4.69 -3.92
C LEU A 81 -6.01 4.49 -4.77
N SER A 82 -6.75 5.56 -5.06
CA SER A 82 -7.95 5.45 -5.88
C SER A 82 -8.25 6.72 -6.66
N GLY A 83 -8.66 6.55 -7.92
CA GLY A 83 -9.21 7.65 -8.71
C GLY A 83 -10.64 8.01 -8.35
N VAL A 84 -11.28 7.18 -7.53
CA VAL A 84 -12.65 7.43 -7.06
C VAL A 84 -12.59 8.05 -5.69
N GLU A 85 -12.97 9.33 -5.59
CA GLU A 85 -12.92 10.06 -4.33
C GLU A 85 -14.31 10.12 -3.71
N SER A 86 -14.65 9.09 -2.93
CA SER A 86 -15.89 9.09 -2.19
C SER A 86 -15.66 8.58 -0.78
N SER A 87 -16.39 9.15 0.17
CA SER A 87 -16.27 8.73 1.56
C SER A 87 -16.70 7.28 1.76
N LYS A 88 -17.64 6.82 0.94
CA LYS A 88 -18.12 5.44 0.98
C LYS A 88 -16.98 4.45 0.67
N GLU A 89 -16.19 4.76 -0.35
CA GLU A 89 -15.05 3.92 -0.73
C GLU A 89 -13.97 3.92 0.35
N ARG A 90 -13.69 5.08 0.92
CA ARG A 90 -12.71 5.19 2.01
C ARG A 90 -13.14 4.39 3.23
N VAL A 91 -14.40 4.52 3.63
CA VAL A 91 -14.93 3.80 4.78
C VAL A 91 -14.81 2.30 4.57
N LYS A 92 -15.14 1.82 3.37
CA LYS A 92 -15.03 0.40 3.05
C LYS A 92 -13.59 -0.09 3.18
N CYS A 93 -12.63 0.68 2.67
CA CYS A 93 -11.21 0.35 2.79
C CYS A 93 -10.77 0.25 4.25
N TYR A 94 -11.15 1.22 5.06
CA TYR A 94 -10.78 1.23 6.48
C TYR A 94 -11.40 0.05 7.23
N ARG A 95 -12.62 -0.31 6.91
CA ARG A 95 -13.29 -1.45 7.55
C ARG A 95 -12.62 -2.78 7.23
N ILE A 96 -12.06 -2.93 6.03
CA ILE A 96 -11.33 -4.13 5.65
C ILE A 96 -9.95 -4.14 6.30
N GLY A 97 -9.40 -2.98 6.63
CA GLY A 97 -8.14 -2.89 7.35
C GLY A 97 -7.04 -2.09 6.69
N ALA A 98 -7.39 -1.15 5.79
CA ALA A 98 -6.41 -0.21 5.26
C ALA A 98 -6.08 0.82 6.35
N GLN A 99 -4.83 1.21 6.44
CA GLN A 99 -4.39 2.24 7.37
C GLN A 99 -4.66 3.64 6.84
N ASP A 100 -4.51 3.82 5.53
CA ASP A 100 -4.73 5.13 4.91
C ASP A 100 -5.28 4.97 3.49
N PHE A 101 -5.83 6.06 2.98
CA PHE A 101 -6.44 6.14 1.65
C PHE A 101 -6.03 7.48 1.04
N LEU A 102 -5.57 7.46 -0.22
CA LEU A 102 -5.13 8.67 -0.91
C LEU A 102 -5.76 8.72 -2.29
N ALA A 103 -6.42 9.83 -2.63
CA ALA A 103 -7.07 10.00 -3.93
C ALA A 103 -6.05 10.32 -5.01
N LYS A 104 -6.28 9.78 -6.22
CA LYS A 104 -5.49 10.12 -7.41
C LYS A 104 -6.15 11.30 -8.13
N PRO A 105 -5.40 12.24 -8.66
CA PRO A 105 -3.94 12.38 -8.59
C PRO A 105 -3.52 12.79 -7.18
N PHE A 106 -2.45 12.20 -6.68
CA PHE A 106 -1.98 12.45 -5.33
C PHE A 106 -0.75 13.34 -5.32
N ASN A 107 -0.53 13.97 -4.18
CA ASN A 107 0.69 14.73 -3.93
C ASN A 107 1.75 13.76 -3.39
N PRO A 108 2.92 13.61 -4.06
CA PRO A 108 3.95 12.70 -3.57
C PRO A 108 4.45 13.01 -2.17
N GLU A 109 4.46 14.28 -1.77
CA GLU A 109 4.87 14.65 -0.42
C GLU A 109 3.87 14.17 0.63
N GLU A 110 2.58 14.24 0.31
CA GLU A 110 1.54 13.71 1.20
C GLU A 110 1.68 12.20 1.35
N LEU A 111 1.91 11.49 0.25
CA LEU A 111 2.18 10.06 0.30
C LEU A 111 3.39 9.74 1.17
N SER A 112 4.46 10.53 1.01
CA SER A 112 5.68 10.35 1.80
C SER A 112 5.41 10.48 3.30
N GLU A 113 4.58 11.45 3.69
CA GLU A 113 4.20 11.63 5.10
C GLU A 113 3.38 10.46 5.63
N LEU A 114 2.46 9.93 4.81
CA LEU A 114 1.69 8.76 5.19
C LEU A 114 2.58 7.53 5.37
N ILE A 115 3.57 7.36 4.51
CA ILE A 115 4.53 6.27 4.62
C ILE A 115 5.32 6.38 5.94
N LEU A 116 5.86 7.56 6.23
CA LEU A 116 6.62 7.79 7.45
C LEU A 116 5.77 7.50 8.69
N LYS A 117 4.54 7.98 8.69
CA LYS A 117 3.61 7.76 9.80
C LYS A 117 3.40 6.27 10.06
N ASN A 118 3.24 5.49 9.00
CA ASN A 118 2.92 4.08 9.12
C ASN A 118 4.14 3.19 9.39
N LEU A 119 5.35 3.71 9.19
CA LEU A 119 6.57 2.96 9.45
C LEU A 119 7.16 3.25 10.83
N LYS A 120 6.55 4.13 11.62
CA LYS A 120 7.05 4.45 12.97
C LYS A 120 6.92 3.24 13.91
N PRO A 121 7.93 2.99 14.71
CA PRO A 121 7.85 1.91 15.71
C PRO A 121 6.73 2.16 16.72
N ILE A 122 6.12 1.08 17.19
CA ILE A 122 5.02 1.17 18.15
C ILE A 122 5.45 1.87 19.45
N HIS A 123 6.65 1.55 19.97
CA HIS A 123 7.13 2.16 21.20
C HIS A 123 7.24 3.68 21.09
N TYR A 124 7.46 4.21 19.90
CA TYR A 124 7.51 5.65 19.67
C TYR A 124 6.17 6.30 20.00
N ALA A 125 5.08 5.66 19.61
CA ALA A 125 3.75 6.17 19.90
C ALA A 125 3.40 6.10 21.40
N MET A 126 4.10 5.31 22.15
CA MET A 126 3.86 5.13 23.58
C MET A 126 4.63 6.09 24.48
N GLU A 127 5.43 6.96 23.90
CA GLU A 127 6.21 7.94 24.66
C GLU A 127 5.41 9.17 25.08
N TRP A 128 4.13 9.19 24.77
CA TRP A 128 3.24 10.31 25.08
C TRP A 128 2.88 10.34 26.57
#